data_cf89d755f93cab9722534bc9af53d9ff
#
_entry.id   cf89d755f93cab9722534bc9af53d9ff
#
_cell.length_a   1.000
_cell.length_b   1.000
_cell.length_c   1.000
_cell.angle_alpha   90.00
_cell.angle_beta   90.00
_cell.angle_gamma   90.00
#
_symmetry.space_group_name_H-M   'P 1'
#
loop_
_entity.id
_entity.type
_entity.pdbx_description
1 polymer ?
#
loop_
_entity_poly.entity_id
_entity_poly.type
_entity_poly.pdbx_seq_one_letter_code
_entity_poly.pdbx_strand_id
1 'polypeptide(L)'
;MTRIFKNLLFFFFLINFFNTAYCSEYFKKGVELFNNKKYEDAKFMFERSIVFDPKDSNSYLYLAKIYNHQDDKRLEEKNLDTTLLIEPKNEEAVLMLMKIGLEKSNYSKVKDLSKTFTKICKNLCDENKKILETLTNIEPKNES
;
A
#
# COMPACT_ATOMS: atom_id res chain seq x y z
N MET A 1 -17.48 -14.92 41.82
CA MET A 1 -17.45 -14.90 40.30
C MET A 1 -17.00 -13.57 39.71
N THR A 2 -17.30 -12.43 40.28
CA THR A 2 -17.01 -11.10 39.69
C THR A 2 -15.52 -10.69 39.68
N ARG A 3 -14.70 -11.12 40.64
CA ARG A 3 -13.25 -10.79 40.69
C ARG A 3 -12.44 -11.53 39.63
N ILE A 4 -12.76 -12.79 39.37
CA ILE A 4 -12.05 -13.63 38.36
C ILE A 4 -12.37 -13.05 36.94
N PHE A 5 -13.61 -12.64 36.70
CA PHE A 5 -14.01 -12.06 35.41
C PHE A 5 -13.34 -10.69 35.13
N LYS A 6 -13.21 -9.84 36.17
CA LYS A 6 -12.46 -8.57 36.06
C LYS A 6 -10.96 -8.79 35.76
N ASN A 7 -10.34 -9.77 36.41
CA ASN A 7 -8.93 -10.08 36.15
C ASN A 7 -8.73 -10.69 34.77
N LEU A 8 -9.65 -11.53 34.29
CA LEU A 8 -9.61 -12.11 32.94
C LEU A 8 -9.76 -11.02 31.86
N LEU A 9 -10.68 -10.06 32.06
CA LEU A 9 -10.89 -8.94 31.15
C LEU A 9 -9.68 -8.00 31.12
N PHE A 10 -9.05 -7.75 32.26
CA PHE A 10 -7.83 -6.94 32.35
C PHE A 10 -6.63 -7.62 31.67
N PHE A 11 -6.52 -8.95 31.79
CA PHE A 11 -5.47 -9.74 31.12
C PHE A 11 -5.66 -9.75 29.59
N PHE A 12 -6.93 -9.84 29.13
CA PHE A 12 -7.27 -9.75 27.71
C PHE A 12 -6.97 -8.36 27.12
N PHE A 13 -7.15 -7.32 27.93
CA PHE A 13 -6.83 -5.94 27.53
C PHE A 13 -5.32 -5.72 27.41
N LEU A 14 -4.52 -6.27 28.32
CA LEU A 14 -3.06 -6.18 28.28
C LEU A 14 -2.45 -6.87 27.05
N ILE A 15 -2.97 -8.04 26.63
CA ILE A 15 -2.47 -8.78 25.47
C ILE A 15 -2.63 -7.96 24.18
N ASN A 16 -3.71 -7.20 24.05
CA ASN A 16 -3.92 -6.37 22.86
C ASN A 16 -3.00 -5.15 22.78
N PHE A 17 -2.57 -4.58 23.91
CA PHE A 17 -1.63 -3.44 23.92
C PHE A 17 -0.21 -3.84 23.49
N PHE A 18 0.23 -5.05 23.77
CA PHE A 18 1.58 -5.50 23.39
C PHE A 18 1.71 -5.69 21.87
N ASN A 19 0.68 -6.14 21.17
CA ASN A 19 0.74 -6.40 19.72
C ASN A 19 0.94 -5.11 18.89
N THR A 20 0.28 -4.02 19.25
CA THR A 20 0.39 -2.74 18.51
C THR A 20 1.76 -2.08 18.66
N ALA A 21 2.43 -2.26 19.80
CA ALA A 21 3.77 -1.72 20.02
C ALA A 21 4.81 -2.40 19.11
N TYR A 22 4.77 -3.71 18.96
CA TYR A 22 5.67 -4.47 18.08
C TYR A 22 5.45 -4.13 16.59
N CYS A 23 4.20 -4.00 16.14
CA CYS A 23 3.90 -3.59 14.77
C CYS A 23 4.57 -2.25 14.44
N SER A 24 4.38 -1.23 15.29
CA SER A 24 4.99 0.09 15.10
C SER A 24 6.52 0.06 15.07
N GLU A 25 7.16 -0.80 15.83
CA GLU A 25 8.61 -0.95 15.86
C GLU A 25 9.14 -1.59 14.56
N TYR A 26 8.55 -2.71 14.12
CA TYR A 26 8.93 -3.37 12.87
C TYR A 26 8.70 -2.46 11.66
N PHE A 27 7.58 -1.75 11.59
CA PHE A 27 7.30 -0.81 10.52
C PHE A 27 8.37 0.29 10.46
N LYS A 28 8.67 0.95 11.59
CA LYS A 28 9.68 2.01 11.65
C LYS A 28 11.06 1.51 11.20
N LYS A 29 11.46 0.33 11.65
CA LYS A 29 12.72 -0.29 11.24
C LYS A 29 12.73 -0.62 9.76
N GLY A 30 11.61 -1.11 9.22
CA GLY A 30 11.42 -1.33 7.78
C GLY A 30 11.62 -0.07 6.96
N VAL A 31 11.02 1.05 7.38
CA VAL A 31 11.18 2.36 6.71
C VAL A 31 12.63 2.84 6.75
N GLU A 32 13.32 2.71 7.89
CA GLU A 32 14.74 3.05 8.00
C GLU A 32 15.59 2.25 7.01
N LEU A 33 15.39 0.93 6.95
CA LEU A 33 16.11 0.04 6.05
C LEU A 33 15.80 0.34 4.57
N PHE A 34 14.53 0.61 4.25
CA PHE A 34 14.10 1.00 2.92
C PHE A 34 14.80 2.28 2.45
N ASN A 35 14.84 3.31 3.29
CA ASN A 35 15.52 4.57 3.00
C ASN A 35 17.03 4.38 2.82
N ASN A 36 17.62 3.40 3.49
CA ASN A 36 19.01 2.99 3.33
C ASN A 36 19.23 2.01 2.15
N LYS A 37 18.20 1.78 1.31
CA LYS A 37 18.22 0.86 0.15
C LYS A 37 18.53 -0.60 0.50
N LYS A 38 18.34 -0.99 1.75
CA LYS A 38 18.47 -2.38 2.21
C LYS A 38 17.12 -3.09 2.04
N TYR A 39 16.74 -3.31 0.79
CA TYR A 39 15.37 -3.73 0.44
C TYR A 39 14.99 -5.11 0.98
N GLU A 40 15.90 -6.09 1.00
CA GLU A 40 15.60 -7.42 1.54
C GLU A 40 15.37 -7.38 3.06
N ASP A 41 16.21 -6.64 3.79
CA ASP A 41 16.03 -6.47 5.23
C ASP A 41 14.74 -5.68 5.53
N ALA A 42 14.45 -4.64 4.73
CA ALA A 42 13.22 -3.86 4.86
C ALA A 42 11.98 -4.73 4.62
N LYS A 43 12.00 -5.57 3.57
CA LYS A 43 10.94 -6.53 3.26
C LYS A 43 10.63 -7.42 4.46
N PHE A 44 11.67 -8.03 5.04
CA PHE A 44 11.52 -8.87 6.24
C PHE A 44 10.84 -8.10 7.40
N MET A 45 11.21 -6.83 7.62
CA MET A 45 10.59 -6.01 8.67
C MET A 45 9.12 -5.70 8.39
N PHE A 46 8.75 -5.37 7.15
CA PHE A 46 7.36 -5.13 6.78
C PHE A 46 6.51 -6.40 6.86
N GLU A 47 7.03 -7.54 6.44
CA GLU A 47 6.37 -8.84 6.62
C GLU A 47 6.14 -9.15 8.10
N ARG A 48 7.11 -8.84 8.97
CA ARG A 48 6.95 -8.97 10.44
C ARG A 48 5.89 -8.01 10.97
N SER A 49 5.85 -6.76 10.49
CA SER A 49 4.81 -5.79 10.85
C SER A 49 3.42 -6.34 10.55
N ILE A 50 3.21 -6.91 9.36
CA ILE A 50 1.95 -7.51 8.93
C ILE A 50 1.53 -8.70 9.80
N VAL A 51 2.48 -9.50 10.31
CA VAL A 51 2.16 -10.61 11.23
C VAL A 51 1.51 -10.09 12.51
N PHE A 52 1.96 -8.93 13.02
CA PHE A 52 1.41 -8.33 14.24
C PHE A 52 0.16 -7.47 13.97
N ASP A 53 0.10 -6.82 12.81
CA ASP A 53 -1.07 -6.07 12.34
C ASP A 53 -1.36 -6.35 10.86
N PRO A 54 -2.20 -7.32 10.54
CA PRO A 54 -2.59 -7.62 9.17
C PRO A 54 -3.35 -6.49 8.46
N LYS A 55 -3.75 -5.44 9.18
CA LYS A 55 -4.43 -4.26 8.64
C LYS A 55 -3.53 -3.04 8.48
N ASP A 56 -2.23 -3.18 8.68
CA ASP A 56 -1.26 -2.12 8.40
C ASP A 56 -1.09 -1.92 6.88
N SER A 57 -1.92 -1.07 6.29
CA SER A 57 -1.89 -0.73 4.85
C SER A 57 -0.52 -0.22 4.40
N ASN A 58 0.20 0.49 5.28
CA ASN A 58 1.50 1.04 4.98
C ASN A 58 2.57 -0.03 4.74
N SER A 59 2.57 -1.11 5.52
CA SER A 59 3.50 -2.22 5.30
C SER A 59 3.31 -2.86 3.93
N TYR A 60 2.07 -3.06 3.47
CA TYR A 60 1.79 -3.54 2.12
C TYR A 60 2.22 -2.53 1.06
N LEU A 61 1.99 -1.23 1.26
CA LEU A 61 2.47 -0.20 0.34
C LEU A 61 3.99 -0.21 0.19
N TYR A 62 4.74 -0.34 1.29
CA TYR A 62 6.19 -0.43 1.24
C TYR A 62 6.68 -1.73 0.60
N LEU A 63 6.00 -2.86 0.82
CA LEU A 63 6.28 -4.09 0.08
C LEU A 63 6.07 -3.89 -1.43
N ALA A 64 4.99 -3.22 -1.85
CA ALA A 64 4.78 -2.90 -3.25
C ALA A 64 5.92 -2.04 -3.83
N LYS A 65 6.40 -1.04 -3.09
CA LYS A 65 7.56 -0.22 -3.50
C LYS A 65 8.83 -1.06 -3.64
N ILE A 66 9.07 -2.02 -2.74
CA ILE A 66 10.20 -2.94 -2.84
C ILE A 66 10.08 -3.80 -4.10
N TYR A 67 8.90 -4.40 -4.36
CA TYR A 67 8.69 -5.21 -5.55
C TYR A 67 8.77 -4.39 -6.85
N ASN A 68 8.39 -3.11 -6.82
CA ASN A 68 8.66 -2.18 -7.93
C ASN A 68 10.16 -2.04 -8.21
N HIS A 69 10.99 -1.88 -7.17
CA HIS A 69 12.46 -1.85 -7.32
C HIS A 69 13.05 -3.17 -7.82
N GLN A 70 12.39 -4.29 -7.55
CA GLN A 70 12.79 -5.63 -8.00
C GLN A 70 12.21 -6.01 -9.37
N ASP A 71 11.43 -5.13 -9.98
CA ASP A 71 10.68 -5.35 -11.23
C ASP A 71 9.70 -6.55 -11.18
N ASP A 72 9.27 -6.96 -9.97
CA ASP A 72 8.20 -7.97 -9.80
C ASP A 72 6.83 -7.31 -9.84
N LYS A 73 6.35 -7.02 -11.04
CA LYS A 73 5.05 -6.36 -11.27
C LYS A 73 3.86 -7.14 -10.70
N ARG A 74 3.95 -8.45 -10.61
CA ARG A 74 2.88 -9.28 -10.06
C ARG A 74 2.74 -9.11 -8.55
N LEU A 75 3.85 -9.12 -7.82
CA LEU A 75 3.84 -8.90 -6.38
C LEU A 75 3.62 -7.43 -6.02
N GLU A 76 4.12 -6.50 -6.84
CA GLU A 76 3.81 -5.08 -6.72
C GLU A 76 2.29 -4.85 -6.76
N GLU A 77 1.62 -5.28 -7.84
CA GLU A 77 0.16 -5.11 -8.01
C GLU A 77 -0.63 -5.78 -6.88
N LYS A 78 -0.27 -7.01 -6.50
CA LYS A 78 -0.92 -7.72 -5.39
C LYS A 78 -0.87 -6.94 -4.07
N ASN A 79 0.27 -6.36 -3.72
CA ASN A 79 0.42 -5.59 -2.48
C ASN A 79 -0.30 -4.24 -2.55
N LEU A 80 -0.35 -3.59 -3.72
CA LEU A 80 -1.14 -2.37 -3.93
C LEU A 80 -2.64 -2.64 -3.80
N ASP A 81 -3.14 -3.74 -4.38
CA ASP A 81 -4.54 -4.14 -4.24
C ASP A 81 -4.89 -4.40 -2.77
N THR A 82 -3.98 -5.04 -2.00
CA THR A 82 -4.17 -5.24 -0.56
C THR A 82 -4.17 -3.90 0.19
N THR A 83 -3.28 -2.98 -0.18
CA THR A 83 -3.26 -1.62 0.39
C THR A 83 -4.61 -0.94 0.21
N LEU A 84 -5.18 -0.99 -1.01
CA LEU A 84 -6.46 -0.36 -1.32
C LEU A 84 -7.68 -1.09 -0.71
N LEU A 85 -7.56 -2.40 -0.47
CA LEU A 85 -8.58 -3.15 0.26
C LEU A 85 -8.70 -2.65 1.72
N ILE A 86 -7.57 -2.31 2.35
CA ILE A 86 -7.51 -1.83 3.73
C ILE A 86 -7.77 -0.31 3.78
N GLU A 87 -7.15 0.45 2.87
CA GLU A 87 -7.22 1.90 2.77
C GLU A 87 -7.62 2.36 1.36
N PRO A 88 -8.92 2.38 1.04
CA PRO A 88 -9.42 2.69 -0.31
C PRO A 88 -9.08 4.10 -0.83
N LYS A 89 -8.61 4.99 0.04
CA LYS A 89 -8.25 6.37 -0.30
C LYS A 89 -6.74 6.61 -0.31
N ASN A 90 -5.93 5.56 -0.37
CA ASN A 90 -4.49 5.69 -0.44
C ASN A 90 -4.07 6.19 -1.83
N GLU A 91 -3.74 7.49 -1.91
CA GLU A 91 -3.41 8.17 -3.16
C GLU A 91 -2.21 7.52 -3.87
N GLU A 92 -1.17 7.19 -3.11
CA GLU A 92 0.05 6.62 -3.68
C GLU A 92 -0.20 5.24 -4.29
N ALA A 93 -0.96 4.39 -3.62
CA ALA A 93 -1.30 3.08 -4.15
C ALA A 93 -2.11 3.16 -5.46
N VAL A 94 -3.08 4.08 -5.54
CA VAL A 94 -3.84 4.29 -6.79
C VAL A 94 -2.92 4.75 -7.92
N LEU A 95 -2.03 5.71 -7.66
CA LEU A 95 -1.09 6.20 -8.67
C LEU A 95 -0.12 5.12 -9.15
N MET A 96 0.39 4.29 -8.25
CA MET A 96 1.26 3.17 -8.62
C MET A 96 0.51 2.16 -9.51
N LEU A 97 -0.76 1.82 -9.19
CA LEU A 97 -1.58 0.96 -10.04
C LEU A 97 -1.88 1.58 -11.41
N MET A 98 -2.05 2.90 -11.50
CA MET A 98 -2.21 3.58 -12.78
C MET A 98 -0.94 3.46 -13.63
N LYS A 99 0.25 3.59 -13.03
CA LYS A 99 1.53 3.40 -13.72
C LYS A 99 1.67 1.98 -14.26
N ILE A 100 1.36 0.96 -13.44
CA ILE A 100 1.31 -0.43 -13.89
C ILE A 100 0.31 -0.62 -15.05
N GLY A 101 -0.84 0.04 -14.98
CA GLY A 101 -1.84 0.02 -16.06
C GLY A 101 -1.30 0.58 -17.37
N LEU A 102 -0.53 1.67 -17.34
CA LEU A 102 0.14 2.22 -18.53
C LEU A 102 1.17 1.23 -19.09
N GLU A 103 2.03 0.68 -18.24
CA GLU A 103 3.06 -0.30 -18.63
C GLU A 103 2.46 -1.55 -19.30
N LYS A 104 1.30 -2.01 -18.80
CA LYS A 104 0.55 -3.14 -19.34
C LYS A 104 -0.40 -2.77 -20.50
N SER A 105 -0.39 -1.53 -20.99
CA SER A 105 -1.32 -1.01 -21.99
C SER A 105 -2.81 -1.21 -21.62
N ASN A 106 -3.11 -1.29 -20.32
CA ASN A 106 -4.48 -1.40 -19.81
C ASN A 106 -5.09 0.01 -19.58
N TYR A 107 -5.34 0.70 -20.69
CA TYR A 107 -5.79 2.10 -20.68
C TYR A 107 -7.17 2.27 -20.03
N SER A 108 -8.06 1.28 -20.16
CA SER A 108 -9.36 1.31 -19.48
C SER A 108 -9.19 1.34 -17.96
N LYS A 109 -8.34 0.45 -17.40
CA LYS A 109 -8.03 0.43 -15.95
C LYS A 109 -7.45 1.78 -15.49
N VAL A 110 -6.56 2.38 -16.28
CA VAL A 110 -5.97 3.70 -15.96
C VAL A 110 -7.04 4.78 -15.88
N LYS A 111 -7.96 4.84 -16.86
CA LYS A 111 -9.07 5.80 -16.88
C LYS A 111 -10.00 5.65 -15.66
N ASP A 112 -10.32 4.43 -15.28
CA ASP A 112 -11.21 4.18 -14.13
C ASP A 112 -10.53 4.51 -12.79
N LEU A 113 -9.24 4.17 -12.65
CA LEU A 113 -8.44 4.57 -11.50
C LEU A 113 -8.30 6.09 -11.41
N SER A 114 -8.11 6.78 -12.54
CA SER A 114 -8.05 8.26 -12.58
C SER A 114 -9.35 8.91 -12.11
N LYS A 115 -10.51 8.40 -12.52
CA LYS A 115 -11.82 8.86 -12.01
C LYS A 115 -11.94 8.69 -10.50
N THR A 116 -11.45 7.55 -9.98
CA THR A 116 -11.42 7.28 -8.53
C THR A 116 -10.46 8.24 -7.85
N PHE A 117 -9.27 8.42 -8.40
CA PHE A 117 -8.23 9.28 -7.86
C PHE A 117 -8.68 10.73 -7.72
N THR A 118 -9.37 11.26 -8.73
CA THR A 118 -9.91 12.63 -8.72
C THR A 118 -10.85 12.90 -7.54
N LYS A 119 -11.53 11.85 -7.04
CA LYS A 119 -12.46 11.97 -5.90
C LYS A 119 -11.75 11.90 -4.54
N ILE A 120 -10.57 11.34 -4.48
CA ILE A 120 -9.86 11.08 -3.22
C ILE A 120 -8.63 11.95 -3.03
N CYS A 121 -8.05 12.48 -4.13
CA CYS A 121 -6.78 13.19 -4.09
C CYS A 121 -6.83 14.45 -3.22
N LYS A 122 -5.76 14.66 -2.44
CA LYS A 122 -5.52 15.84 -1.61
C LYS A 122 -4.14 16.43 -1.87
N ASN A 123 -3.14 15.57 -1.98
CA ASN A 123 -1.72 15.97 -2.05
C ASN A 123 -1.09 15.68 -3.42
N LEU A 124 -1.51 14.63 -4.11
CA LEU A 124 -0.88 14.13 -5.32
C LEU A 124 -1.71 14.39 -6.60
N CYS A 125 -2.64 15.37 -6.56
CA CYS A 125 -3.57 15.62 -7.66
C CYS A 125 -2.87 15.95 -8.99
N ASP A 126 -1.70 16.59 -8.97
CA ASP A 126 -0.95 16.92 -10.18
C ASP A 126 -0.32 15.70 -10.86
N GLU A 127 -0.03 14.64 -10.09
CA GLU A 127 0.47 13.39 -10.66
C GLU A 127 -0.58 12.70 -11.54
N ASN A 128 -1.87 12.80 -11.20
CA ASN A 128 -2.95 12.29 -12.03
C ASN A 128 -2.99 12.97 -13.40
N LYS A 129 -2.78 14.31 -13.45
CA LYS A 129 -2.74 15.05 -14.73
C LYS A 129 -1.60 14.52 -15.61
N LYS A 130 -0.41 14.36 -15.06
CA LYS A 130 0.76 13.83 -15.79
C LYS A 130 0.50 12.44 -16.36
N ILE A 131 -0.15 11.55 -15.58
CA ILE A 131 -0.52 10.21 -16.03
C ILE A 131 -1.54 10.29 -17.18
N LEU A 132 -2.55 11.17 -17.09
CA LEU A 132 -3.53 11.35 -18.15
C LEU A 132 -2.92 11.95 -19.43
N GLU A 133 -2.00 12.89 -19.31
CA GLU A 133 -1.23 13.42 -20.46
C GLU A 133 -0.42 12.29 -21.12
N THR A 134 0.25 11.47 -20.33
CA THR A 134 0.97 10.29 -20.84
C THR A 134 0.01 9.34 -21.55
N LEU A 135 -1.14 9.03 -20.95
CA LEU A 135 -2.15 8.17 -21.54
C LEU A 135 -2.64 8.72 -22.92
N THR A 136 -2.90 10.02 -22.98
CA THR A 136 -3.36 10.66 -24.23
C THR A 136 -2.33 10.54 -25.35
N ASN A 137 -1.04 10.52 -25.02
CA ASN A 137 0.04 10.43 -25.99
C ASN A 137 0.29 9.00 -26.49
N ILE A 138 0.01 7.96 -25.67
CA ILE A 138 0.34 6.57 -25.99
C ILE A 138 -0.88 5.73 -26.38
N GLU A 139 -2.10 6.16 -26.02
CA GLU A 139 -3.32 5.44 -26.41
C GLU A 139 -3.55 5.58 -27.92
N PRO A 140 -3.71 4.45 -28.66
CA PRO A 140 -4.02 4.51 -30.09
C PRO A 140 -5.31 5.30 -30.30
N LYS A 141 -5.25 6.35 -31.11
CA LYS A 141 -6.47 7.05 -31.58
C LYS A 141 -7.19 6.06 -32.48
N ASN A 142 -8.36 5.60 -32.05
CA ASN A 142 -9.24 4.88 -32.97
C ASN A 142 -9.66 5.89 -34.06
N GLU A 143 -9.00 5.84 -35.21
CA GLU A 143 -9.49 6.47 -36.42
C GLU A 143 -10.78 5.73 -36.79
N SER A 144 -11.91 6.37 -36.51
CA SER A 144 -13.25 5.94 -36.93
C SER A 144 -13.52 6.41 -38.37
#